data_940bc1d792fd1dbd00f117cb76808ee6
#
_entry.id   940bc1d792fd1dbd00f117cb76808ee6
#
_cell.length_a   1.000
_cell.length_b   1.000
_cell.length_c   1.000
_cell.angle_alpha   90.00
_cell.angle_beta   90.00
_cell.angle_gamma   90.00
#
_symmetry.space_group_name_H-M   'P 1'
#
loop_
_entity.id
_entity.type
_entity.pdbx_description
1 polymer ?
#
loop_
_entity_poly.entity_id
_entity_poly.type
_entity_poly.pdbx_seq_one_letter_code
_entity_poly.pdbx_strand_id
1 'polypeptide(L)'
;MNTTRKNANDTYLTIQALQRMPYYLQYLKNARDAGRKEASAASIAAALGLNDVLVRKDIAAVSTKQGRPKAGFEVETLIYDIENYMGYHNIKEAVLVGAGSLGSALLRNHEFEMYGLKIVAAFDVKRSLIHKQVGGIEVFSSVQLRRYCLRHNIQIGIVTVPPDAAQMVADQLVEGGIRAIWNFALVKLTVPEHVLVQNEDLASSLAMLSQHLRLESDMRESWLG
;
A
#
# COMPACT_ATOMS: atom_id res chain seq x y z
N MET A 1 33.34 17.80 0.90
CA MET A 1 33.00 17.80 -0.54
C MET A 1 32.87 16.36 -0.99
N ASN A 2 31.68 15.83 -1.05
CA ASN A 2 31.39 14.52 -1.64
C ASN A 2 30.11 14.66 -2.46
N THR A 3 30.30 14.89 -3.73
CA THR A 3 29.28 15.10 -4.74
C THR A 3 28.69 13.73 -5.10
N THR A 4 27.55 13.38 -4.52
CA THR A 4 26.78 12.22 -4.95
C THR A 4 26.28 12.47 -6.37
N ARG A 5 26.77 11.71 -7.34
CA ARG A 5 26.29 11.74 -8.73
C ARG A 5 24.81 11.37 -8.75
N LYS A 6 23.94 12.34 -9.01
CA LYS A 6 22.55 12.13 -9.41
C LYS A 6 22.58 11.41 -10.76
N ASN A 7 22.07 10.18 -10.81
CA ASN A 7 21.76 9.54 -12.07
C ASN A 7 20.59 10.29 -12.73
N ALA A 8 20.76 10.68 -13.98
CA ALA A 8 19.86 11.54 -14.74
C ALA A 8 18.55 10.87 -15.20
N ASN A 9 18.08 9.80 -14.51
CA ASN A 9 16.88 9.03 -14.88
C ASN A 9 15.96 8.72 -13.69
N ASP A 10 15.90 9.58 -12.68
CA ASP A 10 14.85 9.49 -11.65
C ASP A 10 13.50 9.97 -12.24
N THR A 11 12.94 9.18 -13.15
CA THR A 11 11.56 9.37 -13.59
C THR A 11 10.66 8.78 -12.50
N TYR A 12 10.20 9.61 -11.57
CA TYR A 12 9.21 9.19 -10.58
C TYR A 12 7.93 8.73 -11.30
N LEU A 13 7.48 7.52 -10.97
CA LEU A 13 6.21 7.03 -11.45
C LEU A 13 5.06 7.90 -10.91
N THR A 14 4.03 8.06 -11.73
CA THR A 14 2.77 8.67 -11.26
C THR A 14 2.09 7.75 -10.24
N ILE A 15 1.21 8.29 -9.40
CA ILE A 15 0.43 7.50 -8.43
C ILE A 15 -0.33 6.37 -9.13
N GLN A 16 -0.91 6.65 -10.30
CA GLN A 16 -1.62 5.65 -11.10
C GLN A 16 -0.69 4.53 -11.59
N ALA A 17 0.55 4.86 -11.96
CA ALA A 17 1.54 3.85 -12.35
C ALA A 17 1.96 3.00 -11.16
N LEU A 18 2.19 3.60 -9.98
CA LEU A 18 2.46 2.86 -8.74
C LEU A 18 1.31 1.90 -8.38
N GLN A 19 0.06 2.33 -8.55
CA GLN A 19 -1.12 1.49 -8.29
C GLN A 19 -1.23 0.28 -9.23
N ARG A 20 -0.61 0.33 -10.43
CA ARG A 20 -0.58 -0.79 -11.37
C ARG A 20 0.54 -1.81 -11.08
N MET A 21 1.62 -1.41 -10.39
CA MET A 21 2.78 -2.29 -10.14
C MET A 21 2.41 -3.62 -9.45
N PRO A 22 1.54 -3.67 -8.44
CA PRO A 22 1.11 -4.93 -7.84
C PRO A 22 0.46 -5.89 -8.84
N TYR A 23 -0.32 -5.39 -9.80
CA TYR A 23 -0.95 -6.22 -10.84
C TYR A 23 0.09 -6.76 -11.83
N TYR A 24 1.11 -5.95 -12.19
CA TYR A 24 2.22 -6.43 -13.02
C TYR A 24 3.01 -7.52 -12.31
N LEU A 25 3.30 -7.34 -11.02
CA LEU A 25 3.97 -8.35 -10.20
C LEU A 25 3.19 -9.66 -10.15
N GLN A 26 1.88 -9.60 -9.91
CA GLN A 26 1.03 -10.79 -9.86
C GLN A 26 1.05 -11.54 -11.19
N TYR A 27 0.93 -10.83 -12.31
CA TYR A 27 1.06 -11.44 -13.64
C TYR A 27 2.42 -12.11 -13.84
N LEU A 28 3.51 -11.43 -13.47
CA LEU A 28 4.87 -11.93 -13.63
C LEU A 28 5.14 -13.14 -12.74
N LYS A 29 4.67 -13.14 -11.50
CA LYS A 29 4.76 -14.28 -10.58
C LYS A 29 4.02 -15.49 -11.14
N ASN A 30 2.80 -15.30 -11.64
CA ASN A 30 2.04 -16.36 -12.30
C ASN A 30 2.75 -16.88 -13.58
N ALA A 31 3.37 -15.99 -14.35
CA ALA A 31 4.15 -16.36 -15.53
C ALA A 31 5.40 -17.19 -15.16
N ARG A 32 6.12 -16.79 -14.10
CA ARG A 32 7.24 -17.53 -13.53
C ARG A 32 6.83 -18.94 -13.10
N ASP A 33 5.75 -19.04 -12.34
CA ASP A 33 5.23 -20.30 -11.78
C ASP A 33 4.75 -21.24 -12.91
N ALA A 34 4.34 -20.67 -14.06
CA ALA A 34 4.05 -21.39 -15.30
C ALA A 34 5.31 -21.72 -16.13
N GLY A 35 6.52 -21.46 -15.62
CA GLY A 35 7.80 -21.74 -16.28
C GLY A 35 8.18 -20.78 -17.41
N ARG A 36 7.51 -19.65 -17.56
CA ARG A 36 7.83 -18.63 -18.56
C ARG A 36 9.06 -17.83 -18.12
N LYS A 37 10.05 -17.75 -18.99
CA LYS A 37 11.29 -17.01 -18.73
C LYS A 37 11.22 -15.54 -19.16
N GLU A 38 10.33 -15.21 -20.09
CA GLU A 38 10.21 -13.88 -20.69
C GLU A 38 8.75 -13.42 -20.71
N ALA A 39 8.55 -12.10 -20.56
CA ALA A 39 7.26 -11.44 -20.67
C ALA A 39 7.40 -10.11 -21.41
N SER A 40 6.52 -9.86 -22.37
CA SER A 40 6.49 -8.59 -23.09
C SER A 40 5.49 -7.61 -22.46
N ALA A 41 5.70 -6.31 -22.65
CA ALA A 41 4.71 -5.30 -22.23
C ALA A 41 3.34 -5.57 -22.88
N ALA A 42 3.30 -6.04 -24.12
CA ALA A 42 2.08 -6.41 -24.82
C ALA A 42 1.37 -7.59 -24.16
N SER A 43 2.12 -8.64 -23.71
CA SER A 43 1.49 -9.78 -23.02
C SER A 43 0.93 -9.40 -21.65
N ILE A 44 1.61 -8.51 -20.91
CA ILE A 44 1.12 -7.98 -19.64
C ILE A 44 -0.13 -7.13 -19.89
N ALA A 45 -0.09 -6.21 -20.88
CA ALA A 45 -1.19 -5.35 -21.24
C ALA A 45 -2.44 -6.15 -21.63
N ALA A 46 -2.28 -7.16 -22.49
CA ALA A 46 -3.38 -8.02 -22.91
C ALA A 46 -4.03 -8.78 -21.73
N ALA A 47 -3.21 -9.31 -20.81
CA ALA A 47 -3.70 -10.04 -19.65
C ALA A 47 -4.46 -9.15 -18.64
N LEU A 48 -4.09 -7.86 -18.55
CA LEU A 48 -4.67 -6.92 -17.59
C LEU A 48 -5.70 -5.96 -18.22
N GLY A 49 -6.01 -6.09 -19.51
CA GLY A 49 -6.92 -5.18 -20.22
C GLY A 49 -6.40 -3.74 -20.31
N LEU A 50 -5.08 -3.55 -20.39
CA LEU A 50 -4.42 -2.25 -20.43
C LEU A 50 -3.86 -1.93 -21.82
N ASN A 51 -3.51 -0.65 -22.03
CA ASN A 51 -2.81 -0.21 -23.24
C ASN A 51 -1.33 -0.62 -23.16
N ASP A 52 -0.77 -1.22 -24.24
CA ASP A 52 0.61 -1.72 -24.28
C ASP A 52 1.66 -0.60 -24.20
N VAL A 53 1.38 0.57 -24.75
CA VAL A 53 2.27 1.75 -24.68
C VAL A 53 2.37 2.22 -23.22
N LEU A 54 1.26 2.21 -22.49
CA LEU A 54 1.21 2.57 -21.08
C LEU A 54 2.06 1.60 -20.26
N VAL A 55 1.82 0.28 -20.41
CA VAL A 55 2.57 -0.76 -19.69
C VAL A 55 4.06 -0.69 -20.02
N ARG A 56 4.42 -0.47 -21.29
CA ARG A 56 5.81 -0.30 -21.71
C ARG A 56 6.49 0.89 -21.03
N LYS A 57 5.80 2.03 -20.92
CA LYS A 57 6.30 3.22 -20.24
C LYS A 57 6.50 2.97 -18.75
N ASP A 58 5.54 2.33 -18.11
CA ASP A 58 5.61 2.02 -16.69
C ASP A 58 6.77 1.06 -16.38
N ILE A 59 6.93 -0.02 -17.16
CA ILE A 59 8.02 -0.98 -16.99
C ILE A 59 9.38 -0.33 -17.27
N ALA A 60 9.49 0.50 -18.31
CA ALA A 60 10.74 1.18 -18.64
C ALA A 60 11.22 2.13 -17.52
N ALA A 61 10.30 2.65 -16.70
CA ALA A 61 10.66 3.52 -15.58
C ALA A 61 11.25 2.75 -14.39
N VAL A 62 10.98 1.46 -14.24
CA VAL A 62 11.43 0.63 -13.10
C VAL A 62 12.48 -0.39 -13.48
N SER A 63 12.50 -0.84 -14.74
CA SER A 63 13.39 -1.91 -15.18
C SER A 63 14.85 -1.44 -15.27
N THR A 64 15.76 -2.21 -14.70
CA THR A 64 17.22 -1.99 -14.80
C THR A 64 17.80 -2.45 -16.13
N LYS A 65 17.08 -3.31 -16.86
CA LYS A 65 17.49 -3.84 -18.17
C LYS A 65 16.48 -3.48 -19.25
N GLN A 66 16.96 -3.20 -20.45
CA GLN A 66 16.10 -3.01 -21.61
C GLN A 66 15.49 -4.37 -22.05
N GLY A 67 14.20 -4.33 -22.42
CA GLY A 67 13.55 -5.49 -23.03
C GLY A 67 14.18 -5.86 -24.36
N ARG A 68 14.28 -7.16 -24.62
CA ARG A 68 14.81 -7.69 -25.90
C ARG A 68 13.76 -7.59 -27.00
N PRO A 69 14.13 -7.22 -28.24
CA PRO A 69 13.21 -7.22 -29.36
C PRO A 69 12.55 -8.62 -29.52
N LYS A 70 11.22 -8.64 -29.65
CA LYS A 70 10.37 -9.83 -29.81
C LYS A 70 10.25 -10.76 -28.57
N ALA A 71 11.18 -10.74 -27.62
CA ALA A 71 11.16 -11.57 -26.42
C ALA A 71 10.57 -10.80 -25.20
N GLY A 72 10.89 -9.53 -25.06
CA GLY A 72 10.46 -8.71 -23.91
C GLY A 72 11.50 -8.70 -22.79
N PHE A 73 11.02 -8.78 -21.56
CA PHE A 73 11.82 -8.69 -20.34
C PHE A 73 11.97 -10.08 -19.71
N GLU A 74 13.11 -10.33 -19.12
CA GLU A 74 13.34 -11.52 -18.29
C GLU A 74 12.45 -11.42 -17.03
N VAL A 75 11.62 -12.43 -16.81
CA VAL A 75 10.56 -12.40 -15.76
C VAL A 75 11.15 -12.20 -14.37
N GLU A 76 12.18 -12.96 -13.99
CA GLU A 76 12.81 -12.85 -12.66
C GLU A 76 13.45 -11.48 -12.44
N THR A 77 14.16 -10.97 -13.43
CA THR A 77 14.77 -9.62 -13.34
C THR A 77 13.70 -8.56 -13.18
N LEU A 78 12.60 -8.64 -13.95
CA LEU A 78 11.54 -7.62 -13.89
C LEU A 78 10.77 -7.70 -12.57
N ILE A 79 10.53 -8.89 -12.02
CA ILE A 79 9.96 -9.05 -10.67
C ILE A 79 10.85 -8.33 -9.65
N TYR A 80 12.14 -8.62 -9.64
CA TYR A 80 13.09 -8.01 -8.73
C TYR A 80 13.13 -6.48 -8.86
N ASP A 81 13.18 -5.97 -10.09
CA ASP A 81 13.23 -4.53 -10.37
C ASP A 81 11.99 -3.81 -9.83
N ILE A 82 10.78 -4.38 -10.05
CA ILE A 82 9.54 -3.81 -9.54
C ILE A 82 9.50 -3.89 -8.01
N GLU A 83 9.83 -5.03 -7.40
CA GLU A 83 9.84 -5.19 -5.94
C GLU A 83 10.85 -4.23 -5.29
N ASN A 84 12.01 -4.05 -5.88
CA ASN A 84 13.02 -3.12 -5.41
C ASN A 84 12.55 -1.66 -5.52
N TYR A 85 11.94 -1.29 -6.65
CA TYR A 85 11.36 0.05 -6.85
C TYR A 85 10.24 0.34 -5.85
N MET A 86 9.37 -0.64 -5.57
CA MET A 86 8.31 -0.55 -4.58
C MET A 86 8.81 -0.60 -3.13
N GLY A 87 10.09 -0.88 -2.91
CA GLY A 87 10.69 -0.95 -1.58
C GLY A 87 10.37 -2.22 -0.80
N TYR A 88 9.86 -3.27 -1.44
CA TYR A 88 9.43 -4.51 -0.78
C TYR A 88 10.58 -5.27 -0.10
N HIS A 89 11.81 -5.10 -0.58
CA HIS A 89 13.01 -5.66 0.05
C HIS A 89 13.50 -4.87 1.29
N ASN A 90 12.93 -3.68 1.52
CA ASN A 90 13.27 -2.82 2.64
C ASN A 90 12.13 -2.84 3.67
N ILE A 91 12.11 -3.85 4.54
CA ILE A 91 11.07 -3.99 5.57
C ILE A 91 11.05 -2.74 6.45
N LYS A 92 9.90 -2.06 6.47
CA LYS A 92 9.61 -0.94 7.36
C LYS A 92 8.74 -1.42 8.51
N GLU A 93 9.12 -1.09 9.73
CA GLU A 93 8.31 -1.37 10.90
C GLU A 93 7.19 -0.35 11.05
N ALA A 94 6.01 -0.84 11.38
CA ALA A 94 4.82 -0.06 11.62
C ALA A 94 4.19 -0.38 12.96
N VAL A 95 3.47 0.59 13.52
CA VAL A 95 2.56 0.37 14.64
C VAL A 95 1.11 0.53 14.19
N LEU A 96 0.20 -0.21 14.83
CA LEU A 96 -1.23 -0.11 14.57
C LEU A 96 -1.93 0.44 15.81
N VAL A 97 -2.83 1.40 15.62
CA VAL A 97 -3.64 2.01 16.69
C VAL A 97 -5.11 1.73 16.46
N GLY A 98 -5.73 1.02 17.43
CA GLY A 98 -7.11 0.54 17.37
C GLY A 98 -7.19 -0.95 17.04
N ALA A 99 -7.03 -1.85 18.02
CA ALA A 99 -7.11 -3.30 17.84
C ALA A 99 -8.56 -3.84 17.84
N GLY A 100 -9.52 -3.04 17.32
CA GLY A 100 -10.91 -3.44 17.08
C GLY A 100 -11.04 -4.47 15.94
N SER A 101 -12.23 -4.60 15.36
CA SER A 101 -12.49 -5.62 14.30
C SER A 101 -11.54 -5.48 13.11
N LEU A 102 -11.43 -4.27 12.53
CA LEU A 102 -10.55 -4.03 11.39
C LEU A 102 -9.07 -4.15 11.78
N GLY A 103 -8.66 -3.48 12.87
CA GLY A 103 -7.27 -3.56 13.33
C GLY A 103 -6.84 -5.00 13.63
N SER A 104 -7.69 -5.79 14.28
CA SER A 104 -7.42 -7.21 14.53
C SER A 104 -7.31 -8.04 13.24
N ALA A 105 -8.07 -7.71 12.21
CA ALA A 105 -7.95 -8.37 10.90
C ALA A 105 -6.60 -8.05 10.24
N LEU A 106 -6.18 -6.77 10.27
CA LEU A 106 -4.89 -6.35 9.73
C LEU A 106 -3.71 -6.97 10.52
N LEU A 107 -3.81 -7.04 11.85
CA LEU A 107 -2.78 -7.68 12.68
C LEU A 107 -2.59 -9.18 12.40
N ARG A 108 -3.61 -9.87 11.91
CA ARG A 108 -3.53 -11.29 11.52
C ARG A 108 -3.06 -11.48 10.08
N ASN A 109 -3.02 -10.42 9.29
CA ASN A 109 -2.57 -10.52 7.91
C ASN A 109 -1.04 -10.35 7.81
N HIS A 110 -0.33 -11.48 7.76
CA HIS A 110 1.13 -11.51 7.64
C HIS A 110 1.63 -11.23 6.20
N GLU A 111 0.74 -11.11 5.23
CA GLU A 111 1.14 -10.84 3.84
C GLU A 111 1.76 -9.45 3.65
N PHE A 112 1.53 -8.52 4.57
CA PHE A 112 2.15 -7.19 4.51
C PHE A 112 3.68 -7.23 4.52
N GLU A 113 4.29 -8.26 5.12
CA GLU A 113 5.75 -8.42 5.11
C GLU A 113 6.29 -8.66 3.70
N MET A 114 5.51 -9.31 2.82
CA MET A 114 5.87 -9.50 1.40
C MET A 114 5.86 -8.18 0.61
N TYR A 115 5.17 -7.17 1.15
CA TYR A 115 5.11 -5.81 0.60
C TYR A 115 6.01 -4.83 1.36
N GLY A 116 6.96 -5.35 2.15
CA GLY A 116 7.92 -4.54 2.89
C GLY A 116 7.36 -3.80 4.11
N LEU A 117 6.22 -4.24 4.68
CA LEU A 117 5.61 -3.67 5.87
C LEU A 117 5.47 -4.72 6.96
N LYS A 118 6.07 -4.48 8.14
CA LYS A 118 5.92 -5.33 9.32
C LYS A 118 5.26 -4.56 10.46
N ILE A 119 4.10 -5.03 10.92
CA ILE A 119 3.47 -4.47 12.11
C ILE A 119 4.14 -5.10 13.34
N VAL A 120 4.80 -4.28 14.17
CA VAL A 120 5.59 -4.77 15.31
C VAL A 120 4.92 -4.56 16.65
N ALA A 121 3.92 -3.67 16.75
CA ALA A 121 3.16 -3.43 17.95
C ALA A 121 1.76 -2.89 17.61
N ALA A 122 0.80 -3.16 18.49
CA ALA A 122 -0.53 -2.58 18.43
C ALA A 122 -0.83 -1.77 19.68
N PHE A 123 -1.73 -0.80 19.57
CA PHE A 123 -2.12 0.08 20.68
C PHE A 123 -3.63 0.21 20.75
N ASP A 124 -4.18 0.14 21.97
CA ASP A 124 -5.62 0.31 22.20
C ASP A 124 -5.89 0.97 23.57
N VAL A 125 -7.07 1.56 23.71
CA VAL A 125 -7.56 2.09 25.00
C VAL A 125 -8.30 1.03 25.83
N LYS A 126 -8.74 -0.04 25.19
CA LYS A 126 -9.58 -1.09 25.80
C LYS A 126 -8.73 -2.00 26.70
N ARG A 127 -8.91 -1.88 28.01
CA ARG A 127 -8.16 -2.66 29.02
C ARG A 127 -8.17 -4.17 28.78
N SER A 128 -9.27 -4.70 28.23
CA SER A 128 -9.40 -6.16 27.96
C SER A 128 -8.50 -6.64 26.80
N LEU A 129 -7.93 -5.74 26.00
CA LEU A 129 -7.00 -6.07 24.92
C LEU A 129 -5.54 -5.84 25.30
N ILE A 130 -5.28 -4.94 26.26
CA ILE A 130 -3.92 -4.59 26.68
C ILE A 130 -3.21 -5.82 27.26
N HIS A 131 -1.94 -6.01 26.86
CA HIS A 131 -1.09 -7.19 27.15
C HIS A 131 -1.57 -8.51 26.56
N LYS A 132 -2.54 -8.47 25.62
CA LYS A 132 -2.88 -9.64 24.82
C LYS A 132 -2.15 -9.60 23.48
N GLN A 133 -2.03 -10.76 22.86
CA GLN A 133 -1.53 -10.88 21.50
C GLN A 133 -2.69 -11.05 20.52
N VAL A 134 -2.62 -10.31 19.42
CA VAL A 134 -3.53 -10.42 18.27
C VAL A 134 -2.68 -10.67 17.04
N GLY A 135 -2.87 -11.82 16.38
CA GLY A 135 -2.01 -12.21 15.25
C GLY A 135 -0.53 -12.35 15.61
N GLY A 136 -0.20 -12.73 16.88
CA GLY A 136 1.17 -12.79 17.35
C GLY A 136 1.78 -11.45 17.77
N ILE A 137 1.03 -10.34 17.64
CA ILE A 137 1.50 -8.98 17.95
C ILE A 137 0.91 -8.52 19.28
N GLU A 138 1.76 -8.02 20.19
CA GLU A 138 1.33 -7.54 21.50
C GLU A 138 0.56 -6.22 21.37
N VAL A 139 -0.52 -6.10 22.15
CA VAL A 139 -1.34 -4.88 22.25
C VAL A 139 -0.93 -4.12 23.52
N PHE A 140 -0.42 -2.92 23.35
CA PHE A 140 -0.03 -1.99 24.40
C PHE A 140 -1.14 -0.97 24.69
N SER A 141 -1.04 -0.31 25.84
CA SER A 141 -1.88 0.87 26.12
C SER A 141 -1.54 2.02 25.20
N SER A 142 -2.56 2.70 24.65
CA SER A 142 -2.41 3.90 23.79
C SER A 142 -1.57 5.01 24.44
N VAL A 143 -1.53 5.09 25.77
CA VAL A 143 -0.68 6.03 26.53
C VAL A 143 0.81 5.83 26.23
N GLN A 144 1.23 4.64 25.82
CA GLN A 144 2.63 4.31 25.51
C GLN A 144 3.01 4.61 24.05
N LEU A 145 2.04 4.93 23.18
CA LEU A 145 2.20 5.04 21.73
C LEU A 145 3.38 5.96 21.35
N ARG A 146 3.35 7.22 21.75
CA ARG A 146 4.39 8.20 21.44
C ARG A 146 5.78 7.72 21.88
N ARG A 147 5.90 7.28 23.14
CA ARG A 147 7.17 6.83 23.70
C ARG A 147 7.71 5.59 22.98
N TYR A 148 6.84 4.68 22.62
CA TYR A 148 7.20 3.48 21.86
C TYR A 148 7.76 3.84 20.49
N CYS A 149 7.04 4.69 19.72
CA CYS A 149 7.48 5.14 18.40
C CYS A 149 8.84 5.82 18.44
N LEU A 150 9.06 6.74 19.38
CA LEU A 150 10.36 7.41 19.56
C LEU A 150 11.48 6.41 19.89
N ARG A 151 11.23 5.48 20.82
CA ARG A 151 12.24 4.52 21.28
C ARG A 151 12.67 3.55 20.17
N HIS A 152 11.75 3.13 19.34
CA HIS A 152 11.96 2.14 18.29
C HIS A 152 12.14 2.75 16.90
N ASN A 153 12.17 4.09 16.80
CA ASN A 153 12.32 4.83 15.54
C ASN A 153 11.29 4.39 14.48
N ILE A 154 10.05 4.17 14.91
CA ILE A 154 8.97 3.77 14.00
C ILE A 154 8.61 4.94 13.09
N GLN A 155 8.44 4.66 11.80
CA GLN A 155 8.15 5.70 10.80
C GLN A 155 6.75 5.58 10.20
N ILE A 156 6.05 4.46 10.40
CA ILE A 156 4.73 4.21 9.83
C ILE A 156 3.72 3.94 10.94
N GLY A 157 2.59 4.65 10.92
CA GLY A 157 1.45 4.43 11.80
C GLY A 157 0.22 4.00 11.01
N ILE A 158 -0.49 2.97 11.49
CA ILE A 158 -1.74 2.50 10.92
C ILE A 158 -2.87 2.91 11.88
N VAL A 159 -3.85 3.67 11.39
CA VAL A 159 -4.95 4.22 12.19
C VAL A 159 -6.25 3.50 11.84
N THR A 160 -6.77 2.73 12.80
CA THR A 160 -8.02 1.95 12.68
C THR A 160 -8.97 2.22 13.84
N VAL A 161 -8.87 3.41 14.43
CA VAL A 161 -9.76 3.90 15.49
C VAL A 161 -11.02 4.58 14.92
N PRO A 162 -12.06 4.78 15.72
CA PRO A 162 -13.22 5.57 15.30
C PRO A 162 -12.84 7.00 14.88
N PRO A 163 -13.64 7.64 13.99
CA PRO A 163 -13.33 8.98 13.43
C PRO A 163 -13.07 10.06 14.47
N ASP A 164 -13.79 10.04 15.58
CA ASP A 164 -13.67 10.99 16.69
C ASP A 164 -12.33 10.91 17.44
N ALA A 165 -11.69 9.74 17.44
CA ALA A 165 -10.38 9.54 18.07
C ALA A 165 -9.19 9.70 17.09
N ALA A 166 -9.45 9.74 15.78
CA ALA A 166 -8.40 9.58 14.78
C ALA A 166 -7.40 10.75 14.75
N GLN A 167 -7.87 12.00 14.92
CA GLN A 167 -6.98 13.16 14.93
C GLN A 167 -6.04 13.13 16.14
N MET A 168 -6.54 12.84 17.33
CA MET A 168 -5.71 12.73 18.53
C MET A 168 -4.64 11.64 18.38
N VAL A 169 -4.99 10.51 17.77
CA VAL A 169 -4.02 9.43 17.49
C VAL A 169 -2.98 9.89 16.47
N ALA A 170 -3.40 10.59 15.42
CA ALA A 170 -2.47 11.13 14.42
C ALA A 170 -1.46 12.10 15.05
N ASP A 171 -1.92 13.00 15.94
CA ASP A 171 -1.07 13.94 16.65
C ASP A 171 -0.02 13.20 17.51
N GLN A 172 -0.42 12.16 18.24
CA GLN A 172 0.50 11.32 19.03
C GLN A 172 1.52 10.57 18.16
N LEU A 173 1.09 10.09 16.98
CA LEU A 173 1.97 9.44 16.01
C LEU A 173 3.00 10.43 15.47
N VAL A 174 2.58 11.63 15.08
CA VAL A 174 3.46 12.70 14.59
C VAL A 174 4.46 13.10 15.66
N GLU A 175 4.03 13.33 16.91
CA GLU A 175 4.91 13.58 18.04
C GLU A 175 5.86 12.41 18.34
N GLY A 176 5.47 11.19 17.97
CA GLY A 176 6.25 9.97 18.03
C GLY A 176 7.29 9.82 16.91
N GLY A 177 7.36 10.79 15.97
CA GLY A 177 8.32 10.76 14.86
C GLY A 177 7.84 10.01 13.62
N ILE A 178 6.54 9.65 13.54
CA ILE A 178 5.95 8.99 12.37
C ILE A 178 6.03 9.92 11.15
N ARG A 179 6.34 9.35 9.99
CA ARG A 179 6.45 10.05 8.70
C ARG A 179 5.38 9.65 7.70
N ALA A 180 4.74 8.51 7.91
CA ALA A 180 3.64 8.06 7.06
C ALA A 180 2.52 7.47 7.93
N ILE A 181 1.28 7.83 7.61
CA ILE A 181 0.06 7.33 8.26
C ILE A 181 -0.79 6.63 7.22
N TRP A 182 -1.13 5.38 7.49
CA TRP A 182 -2.13 4.64 6.74
C TRP A 182 -3.46 4.72 7.49
N ASN A 183 -4.35 5.59 7.01
CA ASN A 183 -5.57 5.96 7.71
C ASN A 183 -6.78 5.19 7.18
N PHE A 184 -7.38 4.39 8.03
CA PHE A 184 -8.64 3.69 7.78
C PHE A 184 -9.85 4.34 8.48
N ALA A 185 -9.64 5.39 9.27
CA ALA A 185 -10.72 6.16 9.83
C ALA A 185 -11.36 7.04 8.75
N LEU A 186 -12.70 7.06 8.69
CA LEU A 186 -13.45 7.84 7.69
C LEU A 186 -13.44 9.35 8.03
N VAL A 187 -12.25 9.91 8.19
CA VAL A 187 -12.04 11.33 8.50
C VAL A 187 -10.71 11.80 7.89
N LYS A 188 -10.71 13.03 7.39
CA LYS A 188 -9.48 13.68 6.92
C LYS A 188 -8.64 14.10 8.14
N LEU A 189 -7.40 13.61 8.17
CA LEU A 189 -6.43 14.00 9.20
C LEU A 189 -5.69 15.27 8.80
N THR A 190 -5.47 16.13 9.78
CA THR A 190 -4.62 17.33 9.65
C THR A 190 -3.25 17.00 10.23
N VAL A 191 -2.21 16.99 9.39
CA VAL A 191 -0.83 16.67 9.79
C VAL A 191 0.15 17.66 9.16
N PRO A 192 1.38 17.79 9.67
CA PRO A 192 2.43 18.59 9.04
C PRO A 192 2.75 18.09 7.62
N GLU A 193 3.17 18.99 6.72
CA GLU A 193 3.44 18.70 5.30
C GLU A 193 4.44 17.54 5.05
N HIS A 194 5.37 17.34 5.98
CA HIS A 194 6.35 16.26 5.88
C HIS A 194 5.82 14.87 6.25
N VAL A 195 4.57 14.77 6.69
CA VAL A 195 3.90 13.51 7.04
C VAL A 195 2.95 13.13 5.92
N LEU A 196 3.21 12.00 5.27
CA LEU A 196 2.33 11.46 4.25
C LEU A 196 1.12 10.81 4.91
N VAL A 197 -0.08 11.11 4.42
CA VAL A 197 -1.31 10.40 4.82
C VAL A 197 -1.90 9.70 3.60
N GLN A 198 -1.99 8.38 3.67
CA GLN A 198 -2.75 7.56 2.73
C GLN A 198 -4.08 7.20 3.39
N ASN A 199 -5.19 7.62 2.78
CA ASN A 199 -6.53 7.32 3.27
C ASN A 199 -7.13 6.13 2.50
N GLU A 200 -7.73 5.19 3.24
CA GLU A 200 -8.53 4.11 2.71
C GLU A 200 -10.01 4.40 2.94
N ASP A 201 -10.73 4.67 1.86
CA ASP A 201 -12.16 5.02 1.89
C ASP A 201 -13.02 3.94 1.25
N LEU A 202 -13.40 2.96 2.08
CA LEU A 202 -14.30 1.89 1.66
C LEU A 202 -15.72 2.41 1.38
N ALA A 203 -16.14 3.50 2.03
CA ALA A 203 -17.46 4.07 1.83
C ALA A 203 -17.59 4.74 0.45
N SER A 204 -16.56 5.46 0.01
CA SER A 204 -16.49 6.00 -1.35
C SER A 204 -16.55 4.91 -2.42
N SER A 205 -15.82 3.81 -2.21
CA SER A 205 -15.86 2.66 -3.12
C SER A 205 -17.27 2.05 -3.22
N LEU A 206 -17.95 1.87 -2.07
CA LEU A 206 -19.32 1.37 -2.03
C LEU A 206 -20.32 2.36 -2.66
N ALA A 207 -20.15 3.66 -2.44
CA ALA A 207 -20.99 4.69 -3.05
C ALA A 207 -20.88 4.67 -4.59
N MET A 208 -19.67 4.50 -5.14
CA MET A 208 -19.46 4.36 -6.59
C MET A 208 -20.19 3.13 -7.15
N LEU A 209 -20.10 1.97 -6.48
CA LEU A 209 -20.79 0.75 -6.89
C LEU A 209 -22.33 0.93 -6.85
N SER A 210 -22.84 1.51 -5.76
CA SER A 210 -24.28 1.75 -5.57
C SER A 210 -24.81 2.72 -6.64
N GLN A 211 -24.08 3.78 -6.95
CA GLN A 211 -24.45 4.76 -7.96
C GLN A 211 -24.47 4.12 -9.37
N HIS A 212 -23.49 3.29 -9.68
CA HIS A 212 -23.43 2.60 -10.97
C HIS A 212 -24.66 1.70 -11.19
N LEU A 213 -25.01 0.88 -10.19
CA LEU A 213 -26.19 -0.02 -10.25
C LEU A 213 -27.49 0.76 -10.39
N ARG A 214 -27.63 1.92 -9.73
CA ARG A 214 -28.79 2.79 -9.86
C ARG A 214 -28.94 3.31 -11.30
N LEU A 215 -27.85 3.82 -11.89
CA LEU A 215 -27.88 4.33 -13.26
C LEU A 215 -28.23 3.23 -14.29
N GLU A 216 -27.77 2.00 -14.10
CA GLU A 216 -28.16 0.87 -14.94
C GLU A 216 -29.64 0.53 -14.83
N SER A 217 -30.21 0.59 -13.61
CA SER A 217 -31.64 0.36 -13.38
C SER A 217 -32.49 1.41 -14.06
N ASP A 218 -32.15 2.68 -13.89
CA ASP A 218 -32.86 3.81 -14.52
C ASP A 218 -32.83 3.73 -16.06
N MET A 219 -31.69 3.30 -16.63
CA MET A 219 -31.59 3.06 -18.09
C MET A 219 -32.47 1.90 -18.56
N ARG A 220 -32.53 0.79 -17.83
CA ARG A 220 -33.38 -0.37 -18.18
C ARG A 220 -34.86 -0.02 -18.15
N GLU A 221 -35.32 0.73 -17.15
CA GLU A 221 -36.71 1.17 -17.07
C GLU A 221 -37.09 2.11 -18.24
N SER A 222 -36.17 2.97 -18.68
CA SER A 222 -36.39 3.86 -19.82
C SER A 222 -36.49 3.15 -21.18
N TRP A 223 -36.03 1.89 -21.29
CA TRP A 223 -36.15 1.06 -22.50
C TRP A 223 -37.40 0.17 -22.53
N LEU A 224 -38.09 0.02 -21.39
CA LEU A 224 -39.25 -0.84 -21.23
C LEU A 224 -40.60 -0.07 -21.20
N GLY A 225 -40.58 1.25 -21.19
CA GLY A 225 -41.72 2.16 -21.26
C GLY A 225 -41.80 2.90 -22.60
#